data_47a1679eb3270c69601343454f763259
#
_entry.id   47a1679eb3270c69601343454f763259
#
_cell.length_a   1.000
_cell.length_b   1.000
_cell.length_c   1.000
_cell.angle_alpha   90.00
_cell.angle_beta   90.00
_cell.angle_gamma   90.00
#
_symmetry.space_group_name_H-M   'P 1'
#
loop_
_entity.id
_entity.type
_entity.pdbx_description
1 polymer ?
#
loop_
_entity_poly.entity_id
_entity_poly.type
_entity_poly.pdbx_seq_one_letter_code
_entity_poly.pdbx_strand_id
1 'polypeptide(L)'
;MLRLSPRLITAAVLAFFLALLGAQHLLYFISSEASDQDRDLVDHATQKLPLLPWIERVDYDIHLRYHQPGKVHPDVAIVEINERSIQELGQFPFPRSTYALLIERLEAYGAKVAAFDITFPEKERNRAREELLATREEMSRAGLSQSLPLLDARINQLDGDDAFARALRKTKLPVVLGFAFADQNSMEKGVQNISAA
;
A
#
# COMPACT_ATOMS: atom_id res chain seq x y z
N MET A 1 47.07 35.35 7.84
CA MET A 1 45.67 34.98 7.53
C MET A 1 45.54 34.81 6.01
N LEU A 2 45.47 33.56 5.52
CA LEU A 2 45.27 33.29 4.09
C LEU A 2 43.82 33.65 3.74
N ARG A 3 43.61 34.73 2.99
CA ARG A 3 42.31 35.06 2.41
C ARG A 3 42.13 34.16 1.17
N LEU A 4 41.46 33.06 1.31
CA LEU A 4 41.00 32.23 0.18
C LEU A 4 40.07 33.08 -0.70
N SER A 5 40.33 33.11 -2.00
CA SER A 5 39.42 33.82 -2.93
C SER A 5 38.05 33.17 -2.95
N PRO A 6 36.94 33.94 -3.13
CA PRO A 6 35.59 33.35 -3.20
C PRO A 6 35.46 32.23 -4.22
N ARG A 7 36.19 32.32 -5.33
CA ARG A 7 36.21 31.28 -6.38
C ARG A 7 36.84 29.95 -5.90
N LEU A 8 37.88 30.03 -5.06
CA LEU A 8 38.49 28.84 -4.45
C LEU A 8 37.58 28.16 -3.44
N ILE A 9 36.83 28.96 -2.66
CA ILE A 9 35.84 28.44 -1.71
C ILE A 9 34.70 27.72 -2.49
N THR A 10 34.18 28.35 -3.53
CA THR A 10 33.11 27.72 -4.38
C THR A 10 33.60 26.45 -5.04
N ALA A 11 34.83 26.44 -5.58
CA ALA A 11 35.41 25.24 -6.20
C ALA A 11 35.63 24.11 -5.17
N ALA A 12 36.09 24.43 -3.97
CA ALA A 12 36.28 23.46 -2.90
C ALA A 12 34.94 22.86 -2.40
N VAL A 13 33.91 23.69 -2.27
CA VAL A 13 32.55 23.25 -1.92
C VAL A 13 32.00 22.33 -3.02
N LEU A 14 32.13 22.72 -4.30
CA LEU A 14 31.66 21.91 -5.42
C LEU A 14 32.41 20.57 -5.49
N ALA A 15 33.75 20.58 -5.33
CA ALA A 15 34.57 19.36 -5.29
C ALA A 15 34.20 18.44 -4.12
N PHE A 16 33.88 19.01 -2.94
CA PHE A 16 33.39 18.24 -1.80
C PHE A 16 32.05 17.56 -2.09
N PHE A 17 31.10 18.29 -2.66
CA PHE A 17 29.80 17.71 -3.05
C PHE A 17 29.94 16.63 -4.12
N LEU A 18 30.80 16.84 -5.14
CA LEU A 18 31.06 15.82 -6.16
C LEU A 18 31.75 14.56 -5.58
N ALA A 19 32.65 14.72 -4.63
CA ALA A 19 33.27 13.59 -3.93
C ALA A 19 32.24 12.82 -3.08
N LEU A 20 31.30 13.53 -2.43
CA LEU A 20 30.23 12.94 -1.63
C LEU A 20 29.25 12.13 -2.52
N LEU A 21 28.85 12.70 -3.66
CA LEU A 21 28.02 12.01 -4.64
C LEU A 21 28.74 10.79 -5.25
N GLY A 22 30.03 10.91 -5.56
CA GLY A 22 30.84 9.79 -6.06
C GLY A 22 30.98 8.67 -5.04
N ALA A 23 31.17 9.00 -3.76
CA ALA A 23 31.23 8.04 -2.67
C ALA A 23 29.88 7.33 -2.48
N GLN A 24 28.77 8.05 -2.58
CA GLN A 24 27.42 7.49 -2.52
C GLN A 24 27.14 6.52 -3.68
N HIS A 25 27.52 6.89 -4.90
CA HIS A 25 27.38 6.03 -6.07
C HIS A 25 28.25 4.76 -5.95
N LEU A 26 29.46 4.90 -5.42
CA LEU A 26 30.38 3.78 -5.20
C LEU A 26 29.80 2.82 -4.12
N LEU A 27 29.27 3.36 -3.03
CA LEU A 27 28.64 2.56 -1.97
C LEU A 27 27.39 1.84 -2.49
N TYR A 28 26.57 2.50 -3.30
CA TYR A 28 25.41 1.88 -3.96
C TYR A 28 25.85 0.73 -4.90
N PHE A 29 26.89 0.95 -5.70
CA PHE A 29 27.42 -0.07 -6.62
C PHE A 29 27.98 -1.28 -5.85
N ILE A 30 28.74 -1.04 -4.79
CA ILE A 30 29.27 -2.09 -3.92
C ILE A 30 28.13 -2.86 -3.24
N SER A 31 27.07 -2.18 -2.77
CA SER A 31 25.94 -2.83 -2.11
C SER A 31 25.09 -3.64 -3.09
N SER A 32 25.07 -3.29 -4.38
CA SER A 32 24.29 -4.03 -5.40
C SER A 32 24.94 -5.37 -5.80
N GLU A 33 26.27 -5.49 -5.66
CA GLU A 33 27.03 -6.70 -5.94
C GLU A 33 27.45 -7.51 -4.69
N ALA A 34 27.20 -6.96 -3.51
CA ALA A 34 27.61 -7.54 -2.24
C ALA A 34 26.74 -8.71 -1.80
N SER A 35 27.34 -9.70 -1.14
CA SER A 35 26.63 -10.79 -0.45
C SER A 35 25.72 -10.23 0.67
N ASP A 36 24.69 -10.99 1.11
CA ASP A 36 23.76 -10.55 2.16
C ASP A 36 24.46 -10.09 3.45
N GLN A 37 25.62 -10.64 3.74
CA GLN A 37 26.43 -10.32 4.92
C GLN A 37 27.14 -8.96 4.82
N ASP A 38 27.48 -8.53 3.60
CA ASP A 38 28.11 -7.21 3.35
C ASP A 38 27.06 -6.10 3.27
N ARG A 39 25.81 -6.42 2.92
CA ARG A 39 24.68 -5.47 2.95
C ARG A 39 24.39 -4.98 4.35
N ASP A 40 24.40 -5.87 5.34
CA ASP A 40 24.20 -5.50 6.75
C ASP A 40 25.27 -4.52 7.25
N LEU A 41 26.52 -4.64 6.78
CA LEU A 41 27.59 -3.72 7.14
C LEU A 41 27.41 -2.34 6.48
N VAL A 42 26.96 -2.28 5.23
CA VAL A 42 26.70 -1.03 4.51
C VAL A 42 25.45 -0.33 5.08
N ASP A 43 24.41 -1.06 5.41
CA ASP A 43 23.22 -0.53 6.06
C ASP A 43 23.52 0.00 7.46
N HIS A 44 24.37 -0.67 8.23
CA HIS A 44 24.85 -0.17 9.52
C HIS A 44 25.73 1.08 9.40
N ALA A 45 26.55 1.18 8.37
CA ALA A 45 27.39 2.35 8.12
C ALA A 45 26.57 3.54 7.63
N THR A 46 25.56 3.34 6.79
CA THR A 46 24.65 4.39 6.30
C THR A 46 23.68 4.87 7.38
N GLN A 47 23.23 4.01 8.29
CA GLN A 47 22.42 4.41 9.46
C GLN A 47 23.17 5.32 10.43
N LYS A 48 24.50 5.24 10.49
CA LYS A 48 25.33 6.10 11.36
C LYS A 48 25.60 7.49 10.77
N LEU A 49 25.23 7.74 9.51
CA LEU A 49 25.37 9.03 8.84
C LEU A 49 23.96 9.66 8.64
N PRO A 50 23.39 10.33 9.64
CA PRO A 50 22.01 10.86 9.59
C PRO A 50 21.79 11.91 8.49
N LEU A 51 22.87 12.42 7.89
CA LEU A 51 22.84 13.41 6.82
C LEU A 51 22.50 12.80 5.45
N LEU A 52 22.87 11.54 5.18
CA LEU A 52 22.65 10.91 3.88
C LEU A 52 21.15 10.70 3.56
N PRO A 53 20.34 10.10 4.44
CA PRO A 53 18.90 9.97 4.21
C PRO A 53 18.18 11.32 4.07
N TRP A 54 18.70 12.36 4.74
CA TRP A 54 18.14 13.71 4.62
C TRP A 54 18.44 14.33 3.26
N ILE A 55 19.70 14.22 2.78
CA ILE A 55 20.11 14.70 1.46
C ILE A 55 19.31 13.98 0.36
N GLU A 56 19.15 12.66 0.45
CA GLU A 56 18.39 11.87 -0.50
C GLU A 56 16.92 12.30 -0.57
N ARG A 57 16.29 12.57 0.58
CA ARG A 57 14.92 13.12 0.61
C ARG A 57 14.82 14.50 -0.02
N VAL A 58 15.78 15.37 0.28
CA VAL A 58 15.80 16.73 -0.28
C VAL A 58 16.02 16.69 -1.79
N ASP A 59 16.93 15.84 -2.27
CA ASP A 59 17.17 15.63 -3.70
C ASP A 59 15.93 15.08 -4.41
N TYR A 60 15.28 14.08 -3.81
CA TYR A 60 14.03 13.53 -4.32
C TYR A 60 12.92 14.58 -4.39
N ASP A 61 12.74 15.38 -3.34
CA ASP A 61 11.74 16.45 -3.30
C ASP A 61 12.02 17.53 -4.36
N ILE A 62 13.29 17.90 -4.56
CA ILE A 62 13.70 18.83 -5.60
C ILE A 62 13.42 18.26 -6.97
N HIS A 63 13.79 17.00 -7.23
CA HIS A 63 13.51 16.31 -8.48
C HIS A 63 12.00 16.25 -8.78
N LEU A 64 11.18 15.89 -7.81
CA LEU A 64 9.74 15.88 -7.96
C LEU A 64 9.18 17.26 -8.28
N ARG A 65 9.67 18.34 -7.65
CA ARG A 65 9.19 19.71 -7.91
C ARG A 65 9.57 20.26 -9.27
N TYR A 66 10.77 19.97 -9.74
CA TYR A 66 11.29 20.56 -10.98
C TYR A 66 11.06 19.69 -12.21
N HIS A 67 10.86 18.39 -12.05
CA HIS A 67 10.65 17.45 -13.15
C HIS A 67 9.19 16.97 -13.28
N GLN A 68 8.26 17.52 -12.48
CA GLN A 68 6.85 17.22 -12.71
C GLN A 68 6.44 17.77 -14.07
N PRO A 69 5.99 16.93 -15.00
CA PRO A 69 5.34 17.42 -16.19
C PRO A 69 4.12 18.19 -15.72
N GLY A 70 4.09 19.51 -15.94
CA GLY A 70 3.01 20.38 -15.47
C GLY A 70 1.64 20.10 -16.14
N LYS A 71 1.47 18.92 -16.74
CA LYS A 71 0.24 18.47 -17.38
C LYS A 71 -0.12 17.09 -16.84
N VAL A 72 -1.27 17.03 -16.21
CA VAL A 72 -1.91 15.74 -15.88
C VAL A 72 -2.26 15.05 -17.19
N HIS A 73 -1.93 13.75 -17.30
CA HIS A 73 -2.28 12.96 -18.48
C HIS A 73 -3.81 12.87 -18.57
N PRO A 74 -4.43 13.25 -19.71
CA PRO A 74 -5.89 13.36 -19.81
C PRO A 74 -6.60 12.01 -19.63
N ASP A 75 -5.92 10.91 -19.90
CA ASP A 75 -6.49 9.56 -19.82
C ASP A 75 -6.30 8.90 -18.45
N VAL A 76 -5.68 9.60 -17.48
CA VAL A 76 -5.46 9.09 -16.13
C VAL A 76 -6.30 9.88 -15.14
N ALA A 77 -7.18 9.19 -14.42
CA ALA A 77 -7.96 9.74 -13.32
C ALA A 77 -7.54 9.07 -12.01
N ILE A 78 -7.32 9.87 -10.98
CA ILE A 78 -7.03 9.38 -9.63
C ILE A 78 -8.31 9.46 -8.81
N VAL A 79 -8.73 8.32 -8.26
CA VAL A 79 -9.85 8.22 -7.31
C VAL A 79 -9.25 8.18 -5.92
N GLU A 80 -9.35 9.27 -5.21
CA GLU A 80 -8.78 9.45 -3.88
C GLU A 80 -9.79 9.09 -2.80
N ILE A 81 -9.33 8.35 -1.78
CA ILE A 81 -10.06 8.17 -0.53
C ILE A 81 -9.64 9.31 0.41
N ASN A 82 -10.47 10.31 0.49
CA ASN A 82 -10.24 11.50 1.32
C ASN A 82 -11.26 11.58 2.48
N GLU A 83 -11.18 12.65 3.26
CA GLU A 83 -12.04 12.87 4.42
C GLU A 83 -13.52 12.87 4.08
N ARG A 84 -13.91 13.41 2.92
CA ARG A 84 -15.27 13.37 2.42
C ARG A 84 -15.76 11.96 2.13
N SER A 85 -14.90 11.12 1.56
CA SER A 85 -15.20 9.71 1.34
C SER A 85 -15.48 8.98 2.65
N ILE A 86 -14.70 9.30 3.70
CA ILE A 86 -14.88 8.73 5.04
C ILE A 86 -16.18 9.22 5.68
N GLN A 87 -16.52 10.49 5.51
CA GLN A 87 -17.79 11.05 6.02
C GLN A 87 -19.03 10.45 5.35
N GLU A 88 -18.95 10.18 4.03
CA GLU A 88 -20.08 9.66 3.26
C GLU A 88 -20.22 8.14 3.34
N LEU A 89 -19.11 7.40 3.35
CA LEU A 89 -19.08 5.93 3.26
C LEU A 89 -18.81 5.24 4.60
N GLY A 90 -18.39 6.00 5.62
CA GLY A 90 -18.03 5.47 6.94
C GLY A 90 -16.54 5.32 7.14
N GLN A 91 -16.16 4.64 8.21
CA GLN A 91 -14.76 4.50 8.63
C GLN A 91 -13.96 3.63 7.66
N PHE A 92 -12.74 4.08 7.35
CA PHE A 92 -11.76 3.27 6.62
C PHE A 92 -11.09 2.25 7.57
N PRO A 93 -10.78 1.01 7.12
CA PRO A 93 -10.95 0.49 5.76
C PRO A 93 -12.41 0.18 5.41
N PHE A 94 -12.81 0.54 4.18
CA PHE A 94 -14.18 0.30 3.71
C PHE A 94 -14.47 -1.19 3.53
N PRO A 95 -15.73 -1.60 3.67
CA PRO A 95 -16.17 -2.94 3.32
C PRO A 95 -15.81 -3.29 1.88
N ARG A 96 -15.46 -4.54 1.62
CA ARG A 96 -15.09 -4.98 0.26
C ARG A 96 -16.21 -4.86 -0.74
N SER A 97 -17.46 -4.90 -0.28
CA SER A 97 -18.64 -4.59 -1.10
C SER A 97 -18.60 -3.16 -1.68
N THR A 98 -17.97 -2.20 -1.00
CA THR A 98 -17.77 -0.83 -1.52
C THR A 98 -16.83 -0.83 -2.72
N TYR A 99 -15.76 -1.62 -2.67
CA TYR A 99 -14.84 -1.77 -3.81
C TYR A 99 -15.48 -2.55 -4.97
N ALA A 100 -16.36 -3.51 -4.66
CA ALA A 100 -17.16 -4.18 -5.69
C ALA A 100 -18.04 -3.18 -6.46
N LEU A 101 -18.73 -2.31 -5.74
CA LEU A 101 -19.53 -1.24 -6.34
C LEU A 101 -18.67 -0.25 -7.13
N LEU A 102 -17.48 0.08 -6.62
CA LEU A 102 -16.54 0.97 -7.33
C LEU A 102 -16.15 0.39 -8.69
N ILE A 103 -15.82 -0.90 -8.78
CA ILE A 103 -15.52 -1.57 -10.05
C ILE A 103 -16.68 -1.45 -11.02
N GLU A 104 -17.91 -1.74 -10.57
CA GLU A 104 -19.10 -1.63 -11.41
C GLU A 104 -19.32 -0.19 -11.92
N ARG A 105 -19.07 0.81 -11.08
CA ARG A 105 -19.18 2.23 -11.47
C ARG A 105 -18.10 2.65 -12.45
N LEU A 106 -16.84 2.23 -12.23
CA LEU A 106 -15.74 2.54 -13.15
C LEU A 106 -15.99 1.92 -14.53
N GLU A 107 -16.48 0.69 -14.58
CA GLU A 107 -16.87 0.04 -15.84
C GLU A 107 -18.00 0.80 -16.52
N ALA A 108 -19.03 1.19 -15.79
CA ALA A 108 -20.16 1.97 -16.32
C ALA A 108 -19.74 3.35 -16.83
N TYR A 109 -18.74 3.98 -16.24
CA TYR A 109 -18.17 5.25 -16.70
C TYR A 109 -17.20 5.11 -17.87
N GLY A 110 -16.95 3.89 -18.33
CA GLY A 110 -16.12 3.61 -19.50
C GLY A 110 -14.62 3.60 -19.22
N ALA A 111 -14.22 3.40 -17.97
CA ALA A 111 -12.82 3.17 -17.65
C ALA A 111 -12.26 1.99 -18.47
N LYS A 112 -11.00 2.09 -18.86
CA LYS A 112 -10.32 1.04 -19.65
C LYS A 112 -9.51 0.10 -18.81
N VAL A 113 -9.01 0.58 -17.66
CA VAL A 113 -8.25 -0.16 -16.64
C VAL A 113 -8.53 0.46 -15.29
N ALA A 114 -8.64 -0.32 -14.24
CA ALA A 114 -8.61 0.15 -12.86
C ALA A 114 -7.40 -0.44 -12.13
N ALA A 115 -6.64 0.41 -11.45
CA ALA A 115 -5.54 -0.02 -10.61
C ALA A 115 -5.79 0.42 -9.16
N PHE A 116 -5.68 -0.52 -8.23
CA PHE A 116 -5.84 -0.28 -6.81
C PHE A 116 -4.48 -0.21 -6.13
N ASP A 117 -4.16 0.93 -5.56
CA ASP A 117 -3.01 1.09 -4.64
C ASP A 117 -3.46 0.75 -3.21
N ILE A 118 -4.12 -0.39 -3.08
CA ILE A 118 -4.63 -0.94 -1.83
C ILE A 118 -4.33 -2.44 -1.83
N THR A 119 -3.81 -2.93 -0.71
CA THR A 119 -3.61 -4.36 -0.50
C THR A 119 -4.77 -4.94 0.31
N PHE A 120 -5.11 -6.20 0.01
CA PHE A 120 -6.19 -6.92 0.67
C PHE A 120 -5.65 -8.24 1.29
N PRO A 121 -4.77 -8.14 2.32
CA PRO A 121 -4.02 -9.30 2.81
C PRO A 121 -4.90 -10.30 3.60
N GLU A 122 -5.95 -9.80 4.24
CA GLU A 122 -6.78 -10.60 5.16
C GLU A 122 -8.23 -10.67 4.67
N LYS A 123 -8.98 -11.65 5.16
CA LYS A 123 -10.43 -11.69 5.00
C LYS A 123 -11.10 -10.53 5.69
N GLU A 124 -12.18 -10.03 5.11
CA GLU A 124 -12.97 -8.98 5.72
C GLU A 124 -13.60 -9.48 7.03
N ARG A 125 -13.36 -8.74 8.11
CA ARG A 125 -14.04 -8.96 9.38
C ARG A 125 -15.34 -8.17 9.40
N ASN A 126 -16.46 -8.87 9.32
CA ASN A 126 -17.79 -8.28 9.43
C ASN A 126 -18.48 -8.82 10.68
N ARG A 127 -18.50 -8.01 11.74
CA ARG A 127 -19.06 -8.39 13.02
C ARG A 127 -20.52 -8.83 12.93
N ALA A 128 -21.34 -8.15 12.14
CA ALA A 128 -22.73 -8.53 11.95
C ALA A 128 -22.84 -9.92 11.29
N ARG A 129 -21.98 -10.23 10.33
CA ARG A 129 -21.91 -11.56 9.71
C ARG A 129 -21.49 -12.64 10.69
N GLU A 130 -20.49 -12.36 11.54
CA GLU A 130 -20.02 -13.29 12.57
C GLU A 130 -21.13 -13.59 13.61
N GLU A 131 -21.86 -12.58 14.06
CA GLU A 131 -23.01 -12.74 14.96
C GLU A 131 -24.14 -13.56 14.33
N LEU A 132 -24.42 -13.35 13.04
CA LEU A 132 -25.42 -14.15 12.33
C LEU A 132 -24.97 -15.61 12.11
N LEU A 133 -23.69 -15.85 11.89
CA LEU A 133 -23.14 -17.19 11.82
C LEU A 133 -23.27 -17.94 13.13
N ALA A 134 -23.00 -17.30 14.28
CA ALA A 134 -23.21 -17.87 15.58
C ALA A 134 -24.70 -18.18 15.84
N THR A 135 -25.60 -17.26 15.53
CA THR A 135 -27.05 -17.44 15.64
C THR A 135 -27.53 -18.62 14.76
N ARG A 136 -27.00 -18.73 13.55
CA ARG A 136 -27.32 -19.86 12.64
C ARG A 136 -26.96 -21.19 13.25
N GLU A 137 -25.79 -21.25 13.88
CA GLU A 137 -25.33 -22.48 14.53
C GLU A 137 -26.23 -22.87 15.73
N GLU A 138 -26.63 -21.91 16.54
CA GLU A 138 -27.57 -22.10 17.66
C GLU A 138 -28.93 -22.59 17.15
N MET A 139 -29.50 -21.95 16.13
CA MET A 139 -30.77 -22.35 15.54
C MET A 139 -30.70 -23.77 14.93
N SER A 140 -29.59 -24.10 14.30
CA SER A 140 -29.35 -25.46 13.76
C SER A 140 -29.34 -26.50 14.89
N ARG A 141 -28.66 -26.22 16.00
CA ARG A 141 -28.65 -27.11 17.18
C ARG A 141 -30.02 -27.22 17.84
N ALA A 142 -30.82 -26.17 17.80
CA ALA A 142 -32.19 -26.16 18.31
C ALA A 142 -33.22 -26.83 17.36
N GLY A 143 -32.80 -27.34 16.19
CA GLY A 143 -33.68 -27.98 15.23
C GLY A 143 -34.59 -27.04 14.45
N LEU A 144 -34.31 -25.73 14.45
CA LEU A 144 -35.10 -24.68 13.79
C LEU A 144 -34.74 -24.55 12.30
N SER A 145 -34.85 -25.64 11.55
CA SER A 145 -34.35 -25.71 10.17
C SER A 145 -35.12 -24.84 9.17
N GLN A 146 -36.39 -24.51 9.46
CA GLN A 146 -37.23 -23.74 8.52
C GLN A 146 -36.76 -22.29 8.28
N SER A 147 -36.11 -21.68 9.28
CA SER A 147 -35.63 -20.29 9.20
C SER A 147 -34.19 -20.17 8.70
N LEU A 148 -33.45 -21.27 8.59
CA LEU A 148 -32.05 -21.29 8.18
C LEU A 148 -31.83 -20.72 6.77
N PRO A 149 -32.65 -21.01 5.74
CA PRO A 149 -32.42 -20.48 4.40
C PRO A 149 -32.47 -18.94 4.33
N LEU A 150 -33.36 -18.31 5.09
CA LEU A 150 -33.45 -16.84 5.18
C LEU A 150 -32.20 -16.26 5.84
N LEU A 151 -31.72 -16.90 6.89
CA LEU A 151 -30.52 -16.48 7.61
C LEU A 151 -29.28 -16.67 6.73
N ASP A 152 -29.16 -17.78 6.01
CA ASP A 152 -28.09 -18.05 5.05
C ASP A 152 -28.05 -17.00 3.94
N ALA A 153 -29.20 -16.62 3.40
CA ALA A 153 -29.29 -15.54 2.42
C ALA A 153 -28.74 -14.20 2.98
N ARG A 154 -29.06 -13.90 4.24
CA ARG A 154 -28.58 -12.69 4.90
C ARG A 154 -27.09 -12.72 5.19
N ILE A 155 -26.56 -13.84 5.67
CA ILE A 155 -25.13 -14.06 5.88
C ILE A 155 -24.34 -13.88 4.58
N ASN A 156 -24.86 -14.43 3.46
CA ASN A 156 -24.22 -14.29 2.14
C ASN A 156 -24.25 -12.86 1.61
N GLN A 157 -25.29 -12.08 1.93
CA GLN A 157 -25.34 -10.64 1.58
C GLN A 157 -24.27 -9.83 2.30
N LEU A 158 -23.86 -10.25 3.49
CA LEU A 158 -22.84 -9.58 4.30
C LEU A 158 -21.42 -10.07 4.00
N ASP A 159 -21.23 -10.99 3.07
CA ASP A 159 -19.92 -11.46 2.64
C ASP A 159 -19.32 -10.50 1.61
N GLY A 160 -18.55 -9.53 2.10
CA GLY A 160 -17.90 -8.55 1.24
C GLY A 160 -16.80 -9.13 0.37
N ASP A 161 -16.06 -10.14 0.87
CA ASP A 161 -15.03 -10.82 0.08
C ASP A 161 -15.64 -11.52 -1.14
N ASP A 162 -16.76 -12.21 -0.95
CA ASP A 162 -17.45 -12.88 -2.05
C ASP A 162 -18.09 -11.84 -3.01
N ALA A 163 -18.63 -10.74 -2.49
CA ALA A 163 -19.14 -9.65 -3.32
C ALA A 163 -18.04 -9.05 -4.21
N PHE A 164 -16.85 -8.78 -3.65
CA PHE A 164 -15.71 -8.26 -4.38
C PHE A 164 -15.17 -9.26 -5.40
N ALA A 165 -15.04 -10.53 -5.01
CA ALA A 165 -14.62 -11.59 -5.91
C ALA A 165 -15.61 -11.80 -7.09
N ARG A 166 -16.92 -11.67 -6.83
CA ARG A 166 -17.94 -11.71 -7.91
C ARG A 166 -17.79 -10.52 -8.86
N ALA A 167 -17.59 -9.30 -8.33
CA ALA A 167 -17.40 -8.12 -9.16
C ALA A 167 -16.16 -8.26 -10.05
N LEU A 168 -15.03 -8.75 -9.50
CA LEU A 168 -13.81 -9.01 -10.28
C LEU A 168 -14.00 -10.06 -11.38
N ARG A 169 -14.79 -11.10 -11.12
CA ARG A 169 -15.08 -12.14 -12.14
C ARG A 169 -16.06 -11.67 -13.23
N LYS A 170 -16.99 -10.79 -12.87
CA LYS A 170 -18.07 -10.33 -13.77
C LYS A 170 -17.64 -9.19 -14.68
N THR A 171 -16.79 -8.30 -14.18
CA THR A 171 -16.37 -7.13 -14.93
C THR A 171 -15.54 -7.50 -16.16
N LYS A 172 -15.72 -6.72 -17.23
CA LYS A 172 -14.86 -6.72 -18.42
C LYS A 172 -13.68 -5.76 -18.28
N LEU A 173 -13.69 -4.92 -17.23
CA LEU A 173 -12.65 -3.98 -16.96
C LEU A 173 -11.42 -4.72 -16.42
N PRO A 174 -10.23 -4.62 -17.04
CA PRO A 174 -8.99 -5.11 -16.46
C PRO A 174 -8.73 -4.43 -15.11
N VAL A 175 -8.58 -5.22 -14.05
CA VAL A 175 -8.33 -4.71 -12.69
C VAL A 175 -6.97 -5.19 -12.22
N VAL A 176 -6.13 -4.23 -11.80
CA VAL A 176 -4.82 -4.48 -11.20
C VAL A 176 -4.94 -4.24 -9.70
N LEU A 177 -4.58 -5.23 -8.90
CA LEU A 177 -4.56 -5.13 -7.45
C LEU A 177 -3.13 -4.92 -6.95
N GLY A 178 -2.98 -4.09 -5.94
CA GLY A 178 -1.73 -3.96 -5.21
C GLY A 178 -1.39 -5.25 -4.45
N PHE A 179 -0.11 -5.56 -4.37
CA PHE A 179 0.40 -6.65 -3.55
C PHE A 179 1.63 -6.19 -2.78
N ALA A 180 1.88 -6.81 -1.64
CA ALA A 180 3.08 -6.59 -0.85
C ALA A 180 3.77 -7.94 -0.60
N PHE A 181 5.10 -7.95 -0.70
CA PHE A 181 5.87 -9.08 -0.24
C PHE A 181 5.97 -8.99 1.29
N ALA A 182 5.51 -10.04 1.98
CA ALA A 182 5.74 -10.18 3.41
C ALA A 182 6.98 -11.07 3.61
N ASP A 183 7.92 -10.62 4.42
CA ASP A 183 9.00 -11.46 4.90
C ASP A 183 8.44 -12.57 5.81
N GLN A 184 9.03 -13.78 5.76
CA GLN A 184 8.58 -14.92 6.55
C GLN A 184 8.51 -14.59 8.05
N ASN A 185 9.45 -13.81 8.57
CA ASN A 185 9.45 -13.35 9.96
C ASN A 185 8.25 -12.43 10.31
N SER A 186 7.74 -11.70 9.33
CA SER A 186 6.56 -10.83 9.49
C SER A 186 5.27 -11.65 9.48
N MET A 187 5.23 -12.74 8.73
CA MET A 187 4.08 -13.67 8.73
C MET A 187 3.96 -14.42 10.04
N GLU A 188 5.07 -14.93 10.60
CA GLU A 188 5.06 -15.64 11.89
C GLU A 188 4.60 -14.74 13.05
N LYS A 189 5.03 -13.48 13.07
CA LYS A 189 4.57 -12.50 14.08
C LYS A 189 3.08 -12.16 13.92
N GLY A 190 2.59 -12.08 12.69
CA GLY A 190 1.17 -11.88 12.41
C GLY A 190 0.31 -13.05 12.90
N VAL A 191 0.74 -14.28 12.64
CA VAL A 191 0.03 -15.51 13.07
C VAL A 191 0.04 -15.66 14.58
N GLN A 192 1.15 -15.35 15.26
CA GLN A 192 1.22 -15.42 16.73
C GLN A 192 0.29 -14.42 17.42
N ASN A 193 0.12 -13.22 16.86
CA ASN A 193 -0.82 -12.22 17.39
C ASN A 193 -2.29 -12.61 17.21
N ILE A 194 -2.61 -13.41 16.19
CA ILE A 194 -3.98 -13.91 15.94
C ILE A 194 -4.31 -15.08 16.88
N SER A 195 -3.31 -15.88 17.27
CA SER A 195 -3.50 -17.01 18.20
C SER A 195 -3.56 -16.61 19.67
N ALA A 196 -3.19 -15.37 20.01
CA ALA A 196 -3.16 -14.84 21.37
C ALA A 196 -4.34 -13.90 21.70
N ALA A 197 -5.26 -13.70 20.76
CA ALA A 197 -6.48 -12.91 20.90
C ALA A 197 -7.73 -13.80 20.84
#